data_902f071dc2b3f8756db012f162de8194
#
_entry.id   902f071dc2b3f8756db012f162de8194
#
_cell.length_a   1.000
_cell.length_b   1.000
_cell.length_c   1.000
_cell.angle_alpha   90.00
_cell.angle_beta   90.00
_cell.angle_gamma   90.00
#
_symmetry.space_group_name_H-M   'P 1'
#
loop_
_entity.id
_entity.type
_entity.pdbx_description
1 polymer ?
#
loop_
_entity_poly.entity_id
_entity_poly.type
_entity_poly.pdbx_seq_one_letter_code
_entity_poly.pdbx_strand_id
1 'polypeptide(L)'
;MAVYSPILLARFWSKVDVRANCDCWQWNGAVGANGYGRIKVNSKKVVHAHRVAWEMFNSDRLGDRFACHTCDNKLCVNPHHIYAGDHDSNTRDAHERGRYVSRVQSGSSNNNARLTEPDVIRIKEMIAAGMTNRAIARGFPVSDAMVSRIRKGRSWAHIGSSNQGEDRNEGAKSLKRWGARLDSNQQPDRYEQGAP
;
A
#
# COMPACT_ATOMS: atom_id res chain seq x y z
N MET A 1 25.24 -13.57 16.94
CA MET A 1 26.25 -13.56 15.84
C MET A 1 25.98 -12.36 14.95
N ALA A 2 27.02 -11.68 14.42
CA ALA A 2 26.82 -10.53 13.54
C ALA A 2 26.01 -10.93 12.30
N VAL A 3 24.95 -10.19 12.00
CA VAL A 3 24.03 -10.45 10.87
C VAL A 3 24.72 -10.26 9.51
N TYR A 4 25.77 -9.42 9.49
CA TYR A 4 26.51 -9.05 8.29
C TYR A 4 28.02 -9.00 8.52
N SER A 5 28.82 -9.16 7.44
CA SER A 5 30.28 -9.08 7.53
C SER A 5 30.78 -7.68 7.85
N PRO A 6 31.94 -7.51 8.50
CA PRO A 6 32.54 -6.19 8.78
C PRO A 6 32.76 -5.36 7.50
N ILE A 7 33.12 -6.00 6.39
CA ILE A 7 33.30 -5.34 5.08
C ILE A 7 32.00 -4.73 4.57
N LEU A 8 30.89 -5.42 4.73
CA LEU A 8 29.59 -4.88 4.35
C LEU A 8 29.20 -3.70 5.26
N LEU A 9 29.44 -3.83 6.57
CA LEU A 9 29.16 -2.76 7.54
C LEU A 9 29.93 -1.49 7.20
N ALA A 10 31.23 -1.58 6.96
CA ALA A 10 32.06 -0.42 6.57
C ALA A 10 31.54 0.22 5.28
N ARG A 11 31.19 -0.59 4.26
CA ARG A 11 30.64 -0.10 3.00
C ARG A 11 29.24 0.49 3.15
N PHE A 12 28.46 0.02 4.08
CA PHE A 12 27.14 0.58 4.40
C PHE A 12 27.30 1.97 5.00
N TRP A 13 28.07 2.08 6.07
CA TRP A 13 28.28 3.35 6.79
C TRP A 13 28.97 4.44 5.96
N SER A 14 29.85 4.07 5.03
CA SER A 14 30.44 5.05 4.10
C SER A 14 29.42 5.72 3.16
N LYS A 15 28.17 5.26 3.15
CA LYS A 15 27.08 5.77 2.29
C LYS A 15 25.92 6.36 3.08
N VAL A 16 26.08 6.56 4.38
CA VAL A 16 25.04 7.08 5.26
C VAL A 16 25.47 8.42 5.82
N ASP A 17 24.63 9.43 5.63
CA ASP A 17 24.72 10.69 6.37
C ASP A 17 23.98 10.52 7.70
N VAL A 18 24.75 10.23 8.74
CA VAL A 18 24.24 9.98 10.10
C VAL A 18 23.97 11.31 10.79
N ARG A 19 22.79 11.45 11.37
CA ARG A 19 22.35 12.64 12.11
C ARG A 19 21.81 12.25 13.49
N ALA A 20 21.13 13.18 14.17
CA ALA A 20 20.45 12.86 15.44
C ALA A 20 19.41 11.74 15.25
N ASN A 21 19.09 11.04 16.35
CA ASN A 21 18.17 9.89 16.29
C ASN A 21 16.76 10.26 15.83
N CYS A 22 16.33 11.48 16.05
CA CYS A 22 15.05 12.02 15.58
C CYS A 22 15.07 12.42 14.10
N ASP A 23 16.24 12.50 13.47
CA ASP A 23 16.41 12.90 12.07
C ASP A 23 16.50 11.70 11.14
N CYS A 24 16.15 11.90 9.88
CA CYS A 24 16.41 10.89 8.86
C CYS A 24 17.92 10.80 8.58
N TRP A 25 18.46 9.58 8.66
CA TRP A 25 19.81 9.28 8.16
C TRP A 25 19.73 9.00 6.68
N GLN A 26 20.33 9.88 5.88
CA GLN A 26 20.17 9.84 4.42
C GLN A 26 21.11 8.80 3.78
N TRP A 27 20.52 7.94 2.94
CA TRP A 27 21.28 7.02 2.11
C TRP A 27 21.81 7.72 0.86
N ASN A 28 23.14 7.73 0.69
CA ASN A 28 23.86 8.34 -0.42
C ASN A 28 24.41 7.30 -1.42
N GLY A 29 23.97 6.04 -1.33
CA GLY A 29 24.36 4.97 -2.26
C GLY A 29 23.39 4.82 -3.42
N ALA A 30 23.50 3.68 -4.12
CA ALA A 30 22.63 3.37 -5.25
C ALA A 30 21.13 3.34 -4.85
N VAL A 31 20.27 3.80 -5.77
CA VAL A 31 18.80 3.85 -5.61
C VAL A 31 18.15 2.97 -6.66
N GLY A 32 17.13 2.24 -6.29
CA GLY A 32 16.31 1.44 -7.21
C GLY A 32 15.22 2.24 -7.91
N ALA A 33 14.63 1.69 -8.97
CA ALA A 33 13.54 2.33 -9.72
C ALA A 33 12.31 2.67 -8.85
N ASN A 34 12.12 1.97 -7.73
CA ASN A 34 11.06 2.23 -6.75
C ASN A 34 11.40 3.36 -5.75
N GLY A 35 12.57 4.00 -5.89
CA GLY A 35 13.04 5.11 -5.05
C GLY A 35 13.69 4.69 -3.73
N TYR A 36 13.85 3.39 -3.46
CA TYR A 36 14.52 2.93 -2.24
C TYR A 36 16.02 2.76 -2.43
N GLY A 37 16.77 3.09 -1.37
CA GLY A 37 18.21 2.82 -1.30
C GLY A 37 18.52 1.32 -1.44
N ARG A 38 19.56 0.98 -2.18
CA ARG A 38 19.97 -0.41 -2.45
C ARG A 38 21.43 -0.63 -2.13
N ILE A 39 21.73 -1.79 -1.56
CA ILE A 39 23.11 -2.23 -1.29
C ILE A 39 23.32 -3.68 -1.74
N LYS A 40 24.45 -3.95 -2.36
CA LYS A 40 24.86 -5.29 -2.76
C LYS A 40 25.45 -6.01 -1.55
N VAL A 41 24.82 -7.07 -1.07
CA VAL A 41 25.29 -7.84 0.10
C VAL A 41 26.40 -8.81 -0.28
N ASN A 42 26.25 -9.46 -1.43
CA ASN A 42 27.25 -10.33 -2.02
C ASN A 42 27.18 -10.26 -3.56
N SER A 43 27.96 -11.08 -4.29
CA SER A 43 28.01 -11.06 -5.75
C SER A 43 26.65 -11.26 -6.43
N LYS A 44 25.71 -11.95 -5.76
CA LYS A 44 24.39 -12.33 -6.32
C LYS A 44 23.20 -11.60 -5.69
N LYS A 45 23.36 -10.99 -4.50
CA LYS A 45 22.22 -10.45 -3.72
C LYS A 45 22.34 -8.95 -3.50
N VAL A 46 21.31 -8.24 -3.96
CA VAL A 46 21.07 -6.80 -3.68
C VAL A 46 19.83 -6.70 -2.81
N VAL A 47 19.90 -5.93 -1.74
CA VAL A 47 18.79 -5.70 -0.81
C VAL A 47 18.57 -4.21 -0.58
N HIS A 48 17.44 -3.83 0.00
CA HIS A 48 17.17 -2.46 0.38
C HIS A 48 18.06 -2.04 1.57
N ALA A 49 18.62 -0.83 1.50
CA ALA A 49 19.55 -0.32 2.52
C ALA A 49 18.88 -0.22 3.90
N HIS A 50 17.65 0.30 3.98
CA HIS A 50 16.90 0.41 5.23
C HIS A 50 16.62 -0.94 5.90
N ARG A 51 16.46 -2.04 5.11
CA ARG A 51 16.35 -3.39 5.65
C ARG A 51 17.64 -3.81 6.35
N VAL A 52 18.80 -3.53 5.73
CA VAL A 52 20.11 -3.80 6.32
C VAL A 52 20.30 -3.00 7.62
N ALA A 53 19.91 -1.74 7.64
CA ALA A 53 19.99 -0.89 8.84
C ALA A 53 19.19 -1.49 10.00
N TRP A 54 17.94 -1.88 9.75
CA TRP A 54 17.09 -2.49 10.78
C TRP A 54 17.68 -3.81 11.30
N GLU A 55 18.11 -4.70 10.41
CA GLU A 55 18.67 -6.01 10.76
C GLU A 55 19.99 -5.88 11.56
N MET A 56 20.81 -4.88 11.26
CA MET A 56 22.03 -4.59 12.02
C MET A 56 21.71 -4.10 13.45
N PHE A 57 20.77 -3.16 13.55
CA PHE A 57 20.42 -2.54 14.82
C PHE A 57 19.74 -3.53 15.78
N ASN A 58 18.84 -4.34 15.27
CA ASN A 58 18.10 -5.32 16.06
C ASN A 58 18.85 -6.65 16.22
N SER A 59 20.02 -6.83 15.61
CA SER A 59 20.79 -8.09 15.60
C SER A 59 19.93 -9.31 15.18
N ASP A 60 18.90 -9.08 14.34
CA ASP A 60 17.90 -10.05 13.90
C ASP A 60 17.67 -9.96 12.38
N ARG A 61 17.07 -11.00 11.81
CA ARG A 61 16.67 -11.03 10.40
C ARG A 61 15.18 -10.70 10.25
N LEU A 62 14.85 -9.85 9.28
CA LEU A 62 13.45 -9.55 8.96
C LEU A 62 12.69 -10.77 8.42
N GLY A 63 13.39 -11.74 7.80
CA GLY A 63 12.72 -12.86 7.15
C GLY A 63 11.73 -12.36 6.09
N ASP A 64 10.46 -12.77 6.19
CA ASP A 64 9.39 -12.37 5.27
C ASP A 64 8.72 -11.05 5.68
N ARG A 65 9.10 -10.46 6.80
CA ARG A 65 8.57 -9.17 7.26
C ARG A 65 9.06 -8.02 6.39
N PHE A 66 8.28 -6.95 6.34
CA PHE A 66 8.63 -5.70 5.66
C PHE A 66 9.42 -4.79 6.63
N ALA A 67 10.41 -4.07 6.09
CA ALA A 67 10.97 -2.91 6.77
C ALA A 67 10.13 -1.68 6.42
N CYS A 68 9.29 -1.24 7.34
CA CYS A 68 8.36 -0.12 7.16
C CYS A 68 8.94 1.16 7.76
N HIS A 69 8.79 2.29 7.05
CA HIS A 69 9.22 3.59 7.56
C HIS A 69 8.10 4.29 8.33
N THR A 70 8.44 4.86 9.48
CA THR A 70 7.56 5.79 10.19
C THR A 70 7.63 7.21 9.62
N CYS A 71 8.76 7.58 9.00
CA CYS A 71 9.04 8.91 8.45
C CYS A 71 8.69 9.09 6.96
N ASP A 72 8.19 8.05 6.28
CA ASP A 72 7.85 8.01 4.85
C ASP A 72 9.00 8.36 3.87
N ASN A 73 10.22 8.60 4.35
CA ASN A 73 11.38 8.86 3.52
C ASN A 73 12.01 7.54 3.04
N LYS A 74 11.90 7.25 1.74
CA LYS A 74 12.40 6.02 1.12
C LYS A 74 13.92 5.84 1.19
N LEU A 75 14.65 6.94 1.37
CA LEU A 75 16.11 6.95 1.48
C LEU A 75 16.60 7.01 2.93
N CYS A 76 15.67 7.05 3.90
CA CYS A 76 16.05 6.99 5.30
C CYS A 76 16.55 5.59 5.66
N VAL A 77 17.69 5.53 6.34
CA VAL A 77 18.24 4.30 6.92
C VAL A 77 18.42 4.39 8.43
N ASN A 78 17.79 5.38 9.08
CA ASN A 78 17.78 5.48 10.53
C ASN A 78 16.96 4.32 11.12
N PRO A 79 17.57 3.42 11.91
CA PRO A 79 16.88 2.26 12.47
C PRO A 79 15.72 2.64 13.42
N HIS A 80 15.77 3.81 14.05
CA HIS A 80 14.69 4.32 14.89
C HIS A 80 13.44 4.76 14.09
N HIS A 81 13.60 4.97 12.79
CA HIS A 81 12.51 5.29 11.86
C HIS A 81 12.00 4.07 11.09
N ILE A 82 12.48 2.87 11.42
CA ILE A 82 12.16 1.64 10.69
C ILE A 82 11.64 0.61 11.69
N TYR A 83 10.52 0.01 11.37
CA TYR A 83 9.98 -1.12 12.14
C TYR A 83 9.72 -2.33 11.25
N ALA A 84 9.68 -3.52 11.88
CA ALA A 84 9.30 -4.76 11.19
C ALA A 84 7.79 -4.87 11.14
N GLY A 85 7.21 -4.76 9.95
CA GLY A 85 5.77 -4.87 9.70
C GLY A 85 5.43 -6.10 8.87
N ASP A 86 4.15 -6.44 8.84
CA ASP A 86 3.55 -7.39 7.93
C ASP A 86 2.75 -6.66 6.83
N HIS A 87 2.03 -7.41 5.99
CA HIS A 87 1.21 -6.84 4.93
C HIS A 87 0.10 -5.96 5.49
N ASP A 88 -0.52 -6.36 6.59
CA ASP A 88 -1.66 -5.67 7.17
C ASP A 88 -1.26 -4.36 7.83
N SER A 89 -0.16 -4.35 8.58
CA SER A 89 0.41 -3.13 9.17
C SER A 89 0.84 -2.14 8.09
N ASN A 90 1.52 -2.61 7.03
CA ASN A 90 1.95 -1.75 5.92
C ASN A 90 0.75 -1.15 5.15
N THR A 91 -0.32 -1.92 4.96
CA THR A 91 -1.56 -1.45 4.32
C THR A 91 -2.27 -0.44 5.21
N ARG A 92 -2.39 -0.72 6.52
CA ARG A 92 -2.99 0.21 7.49
C ARG A 92 -2.25 1.54 7.53
N ASP A 93 -0.91 1.52 7.62
CA ASP A 93 -0.08 2.73 7.57
C ASP A 93 -0.31 3.54 6.29
N ALA A 94 -0.47 2.85 5.15
CA ALA A 94 -0.74 3.52 3.89
C ALA A 94 -2.11 4.21 3.89
N HIS A 95 -3.12 3.63 4.54
CA HIS A 95 -4.45 4.24 4.72
C HIS A 95 -4.40 5.42 5.68
N GLU A 96 -3.81 5.25 6.87
CA GLU A 96 -3.74 6.26 7.92
C GLU A 96 -2.99 7.53 7.46
N ARG A 97 -1.97 7.33 6.61
CA ARG A 97 -1.17 8.43 6.05
C ARG A 97 -1.65 8.93 4.70
N GLY A 98 -2.85 8.53 4.25
CA GLY A 98 -3.46 8.97 3.00
C GLY A 98 -2.68 8.56 1.73
N ARG A 99 -1.75 7.59 1.84
CA ARG A 99 -0.95 7.08 0.70
C ARG A 99 -1.65 5.97 -0.07
N TYR A 100 -2.69 5.39 0.51
CA TYR A 100 -3.48 4.36 -0.15
C TYR A 100 -4.38 4.98 -1.19
N VAL A 101 -3.98 4.86 -2.44
CA VAL A 101 -4.85 5.17 -3.57
C VAL A 101 -5.54 3.88 -3.99
N SER A 102 -6.79 3.70 -3.58
CA SER A 102 -7.62 2.66 -4.17
C SER A 102 -7.83 3.02 -5.65
N ARG A 103 -7.07 2.35 -6.51
CA ARG A 103 -7.36 2.37 -7.95
C ARG A 103 -8.59 1.49 -8.17
N VAL A 104 -9.76 2.00 -7.77
CA VAL A 104 -11.01 1.44 -8.26
C VAL A 104 -11.06 1.79 -9.75
N GLN A 105 -10.49 0.92 -10.57
CA GLN A 105 -10.69 0.97 -12.01
C GLN A 105 -12.13 0.53 -12.26
N SER A 106 -13.05 1.50 -12.27
CA SER A 106 -14.47 1.27 -12.59
C SER A 106 -14.72 1.60 -14.05
N GLY A 107 -15.71 0.97 -14.62
CA GLY A 107 -16.08 1.21 -15.99
C GLY A 107 -15.06 0.68 -17.00
N SER A 108 -14.96 1.35 -18.15
CA SER A 108 -14.03 1.02 -19.23
C SER A 108 -12.56 1.24 -18.88
N SER A 109 -12.24 2.01 -17.83
CA SER A 109 -10.86 2.14 -17.34
C SER A 109 -10.31 0.87 -16.67
N ASN A 110 -11.16 -0.12 -16.39
CA ASN A 110 -10.70 -1.44 -15.97
C ASN A 110 -10.19 -2.23 -17.17
N ASN A 111 -8.91 -2.62 -17.16
CA ASN A 111 -8.28 -3.40 -18.25
C ASN A 111 -8.99 -4.73 -18.57
N ASN A 112 -9.82 -5.25 -17.65
CA ASN A 112 -10.62 -6.45 -17.84
C ASN A 112 -12.09 -6.14 -18.20
N ALA A 113 -12.44 -4.86 -18.43
CA ALA A 113 -13.78 -4.50 -18.83
C ALA A 113 -14.08 -5.04 -20.25
N ARG A 114 -15.18 -5.77 -20.38
CA ARG A 114 -15.70 -6.26 -21.67
C ARG A 114 -16.81 -5.37 -22.23
N LEU A 115 -17.22 -4.39 -21.45
CA LEU A 115 -18.25 -3.42 -21.82
C LEU A 115 -17.66 -2.02 -21.74
N THR A 116 -18.17 -1.16 -22.59
CA THR A 116 -17.93 0.29 -22.56
C THR A 116 -19.11 0.99 -21.88
N GLU A 117 -18.95 2.27 -21.51
CA GLU A 117 -20.05 3.08 -20.96
C GLU A 117 -21.27 3.12 -21.88
N PRO A 118 -21.14 3.34 -23.21
CA PRO A 118 -22.27 3.26 -24.16
C PRO A 118 -22.96 1.90 -24.13
N ASP A 119 -22.23 0.80 -24.04
CA ASP A 119 -22.83 -0.54 -23.97
C ASP A 119 -23.70 -0.68 -22.70
N VAL A 120 -23.24 -0.15 -21.60
CA VAL A 120 -23.97 -0.23 -20.32
C VAL A 120 -25.22 0.66 -20.36
N ILE A 121 -25.14 1.83 -20.95
CA ILE A 121 -26.31 2.70 -21.15
C ILE A 121 -27.38 1.93 -21.96
N ARG A 122 -26.98 1.33 -23.08
CA ARG A 122 -27.89 0.53 -23.91
C ARG A 122 -28.46 -0.69 -23.18
N ILE A 123 -27.66 -1.38 -22.40
CA ILE A 123 -28.14 -2.48 -21.53
C ILE A 123 -29.18 -1.97 -20.53
N LYS A 124 -28.99 -0.79 -19.93
CA LYS A 124 -29.95 -0.20 -18.97
C LYS A 124 -31.27 0.20 -19.68
N GLU A 125 -31.20 0.73 -20.89
CA GLU A 125 -32.39 1.02 -21.71
C GLU A 125 -33.18 -0.27 -22.04
N MET A 126 -32.49 -1.35 -22.42
CA MET A 126 -33.11 -2.63 -22.69
C MET A 126 -33.72 -3.25 -21.42
N ILE A 127 -33.08 -3.05 -20.25
CA ILE A 127 -33.63 -3.42 -18.95
C ILE A 127 -34.92 -2.65 -18.66
N ALA A 128 -34.93 -1.34 -18.92
CA ALA A 128 -36.10 -0.49 -18.69
C ALA A 128 -37.25 -0.86 -19.64
N ALA A 129 -36.94 -1.32 -20.84
CA ALA A 129 -37.91 -1.87 -21.80
C ALA A 129 -38.44 -3.27 -21.44
N GLY A 130 -38.05 -3.81 -20.25
CA GLY A 130 -38.60 -5.09 -19.75
C GLY A 130 -37.93 -6.34 -20.33
N MET A 131 -36.83 -6.22 -21.07
CA MET A 131 -36.14 -7.37 -21.65
C MET A 131 -35.52 -8.27 -20.59
N THR A 132 -35.48 -9.58 -20.86
CA THR A 132 -34.89 -10.56 -19.98
C THR A 132 -33.35 -10.47 -20.03
N ASN A 133 -32.67 -10.81 -18.92
CA ASN A 133 -31.19 -10.78 -18.86
C ASN A 133 -30.55 -11.63 -19.95
N ARG A 134 -31.14 -12.80 -20.26
CA ARG A 134 -30.67 -13.72 -21.29
C ARG A 134 -30.82 -13.13 -22.72
N ALA A 135 -31.89 -12.41 -22.96
CA ALA A 135 -32.10 -11.74 -24.25
C ALA A 135 -31.09 -10.62 -24.46
N ILE A 136 -30.84 -9.82 -23.44
CA ILE A 136 -29.87 -8.73 -23.48
C ILE A 136 -28.45 -9.28 -23.65
N ALA A 137 -28.04 -10.31 -22.87
CA ALA A 137 -26.72 -10.89 -22.93
C ALA A 137 -26.32 -11.45 -24.30
N ARG A 138 -27.30 -11.82 -25.17
CA ARG A 138 -27.02 -12.27 -26.54
C ARG A 138 -26.43 -11.18 -27.44
N GLY A 139 -26.68 -9.91 -27.13
CA GLY A 139 -26.21 -8.76 -27.91
C GLY A 139 -24.88 -8.16 -27.43
N PHE A 140 -24.29 -8.68 -26.33
CA PHE A 140 -23.07 -8.13 -25.70
C PHE A 140 -22.10 -9.23 -25.28
N PRO A 141 -20.80 -8.96 -25.22
CA PRO A 141 -19.77 -9.94 -24.82
C PRO A 141 -19.77 -10.25 -23.31
N VAL A 142 -20.95 -10.44 -22.72
CA VAL A 142 -21.14 -10.68 -21.27
C VAL A 142 -22.18 -11.78 -21.01
N SER A 143 -22.13 -12.34 -19.80
CA SER A 143 -23.11 -13.32 -19.36
C SER A 143 -24.41 -12.66 -18.84
N ASP A 144 -25.49 -13.42 -18.80
CA ASP A 144 -26.76 -13.02 -18.18
C ASP A 144 -26.59 -12.67 -16.69
N ALA A 145 -25.65 -13.30 -16.00
CA ALA A 145 -25.26 -12.96 -14.63
C ALA A 145 -24.70 -11.54 -14.53
N MET A 146 -23.91 -11.09 -15.50
CA MET A 146 -23.40 -9.71 -15.54
C MET A 146 -24.54 -8.71 -15.76
N VAL A 147 -25.46 -9.01 -16.67
CA VAL A 147 -26.66 -8.18 -16.89
C VAL A 147 -27.51 -8.09 -15.62
N SER A 148 -27.63 -9.20 -14.86
CA SER A 148 -28.31 -9.21 -13.58
C SER A 148 -27.63 -8.31 -12.54
N ARG A 149 -26.28 -8.27 -12.52
CA ARG A 149 -25.52 -7.37 -11.63
C ARG A 149 -25.72 -5.90 -11.99
N ILE A 150 -25.78 -5.58 -13.29
CA ILE A 150 -26.06 -4.22 -13.78
C ILE A 150 -27.48 -3.82 -13.37
N ARG A 151 -28.48 -4.69 -13.59
CA ARG A 151 -29.88 -4.47 -13.19
C ARG A 151 -30.02 -4.18 -11.68
N LYS A 152 -29.26 -4.88 -10.85
CA LYS A 152 -29.24 -4.70 -9.39
C LYS A 152 -28.36 -3.55 -8.90
N GLY A 153 -27.75 -2.78 -9.82
CA GLY A 153 -26.81 -1.70 -9.46
C GLY A 153 -25.52 -2.16 -8.79
N ARG A 154 -25.19 -3.46 -8.83
CA ARG A 154 -23.99 -4.03 -8.21
C ARG A 154 -22.75 -3.92 -9.11
N SER A 155 -22.93 -3.61 -10.38
CA SER A 155 -21.87 -3.34 -11.36
C SER A 155 -22.29 -2.15 -12.18
N TRP A 156 -21.32 -1.29 -12.56
CA TRP A 156 -21.56 -0.07 -13.35
C TRP A 156 -22.57 0.89 -12.70
N ALA A 157 -22.55 0.97 -11.38
CA ALA A 157 -23.48 1.81 -10.61
C ALA A 157 -23.34 3.30 -10.94
N HIS A 158 -22.14 3.74 -11.35
CA HIS A 158 -21.84 5.12 -11.75
C HIS A 158 -22.51 5.55 -13.06
N ILE A 159 -22.94 4.59 -13.90
CA ILE A 159 -23.66 4.88 -15.12
C ILE A 159 -25.17 5.01 -14.82
N GLY A 160 -25.77 6.16 -15.08
CA GLY A 160 -27.20 6.42 -14.87
C GLY A 160 -27.55 7.08 -13.54
N SER A 161 -26.57 7.49 -12.74
CA SER A 161 -26.72 8.52 -11.73
C SER A 161 -26.49 9.88 -12.38
N SER A 162 -27.43 10.34 -13.22
CA SER A 162 -27.49 11.74 -13.58
C SER A 162 -28.02 12.50 -12.38
N ASN A 163 -27.16 12.75 -11.40
CA ASN A 163 -27.29 13.83 -10.45
C ASN A 163 -25.92 14.13 -9.83
N GLN A 164 -25.43 15.31 -10.20
CA GLN A 164 -24.65 16.28 -9.43
C GLN A 164 -23.50 15.74 -8.60
N GLY A 165 -22.32 16.31 -8.88
CA GLY A 165 -21.16 16.21 -8.04
C GLY A 165 -21.50 16.51 -6.57
N GLU A 166 -21.42 15.47 -5.78
CA GLU A 166 -21.17 15.56 -4.36
C GLU A 166 -20.20 14.43 -4.02
N ASP A 167 -19.02 14.86 -3.62
CA ASP A 167 -17.99 14.03 -3.01
C ASP A 167 -18.58 13.15 -1.93
N ARG A 168 -18.82 11.89 -2.20
CA ARG A 168 -19.11 10.92 -1.16
C ARG A 168 -17.84 10.27 -0.70
N ASN A 169 -17.17 11.00 0.18
CA ASN A 169 -16.23 10.44 1.14
C ASN A 169 -17.00 9.56 2.16
N GLU A 170 -17.49 8.40 1.75
CA GLU A 170 -18.08 7.41 2.66
C GLU A 170 -17.04 6.55 3.39
N GLY A 171 -15.75 6.78 3.16
CA GLY A 171 -14.68 6.15 3.94
C GLY A 171 -14.58 6.66 5.39
N ALA A 172 -15.17 7.84 5.70
CA ALA A 172 -15.01 8.48 7.01
C ALA A 172 -15.90 7.92 8.12
N LYS A 173 -16.93 7.13 7.82
CA LYS A 173 -17.84 6.60 8.85
C LYS A 173 -17.42 5.27 9.46
N SER A 174 -16.50 4.54 8.84
CA SER A 174 -15.93 3.31 9.42
C SER A 174 -14.86 3.59 10.47
N LEU A 175 -14.23 4.77 10.44
CA LEU A 175 -13.11 5.12 11.32
C LEU A 175 -13.52 5.43 12.77
N LYS A 176 -14.77 5.82 13.03
CA LYS A 176 -15.23 6.12 14.40
C LYS A 176 -15.46 4.89 15.29
N ARG A 177 -15.52 3.70 14.72
CA ARG A 177 -15.72 2.46 15.50
C ARG A 177 -14.44 1.82 16.01
N TRP A 178 -13.26 2.26 15.53
CA TRP A 178 -11.95 1.70 15.87
C TRP A 178 -11.12 2.59 16.81
N GLY A 179 -11.50 3.86 16.99
CA GLY A 179 -10.79 4.81 17.85
C GLY A 179 -10.82 4.51 19.35
N ALA A 180 -11.63 3.55 19.78
CA ALA A 180 -11.81 3.23 21.21
C ALA A 180 -10.90 2.10 21.73
N ARG A 181 -9.94 1.60 20.94
CA ARG A 181 -9.06 0.49 21.34
C ARG A 181 -7.56 0.79 21.33
N LEU A 182 -7.15 2.04 21.15
CA LEU A 182 -5.73 2.40 21.03
C LEU A 182 -5.09 2.99 22.29
N ASP A 183 -5.82 3.06 23.41
CA ASP A 183 -5.28 3.59 24.68
C ASP A 183 -4.56 2.55 25.56
N SER A 184 -4.33 1.33 25.09
CA SER A 184 -3.72 0.27 25.90
C SER A 184 -2.38 -0.27 25.39
N ASN A 185 -1.70 0.42 24.48
CA ASN A 185 -0.36 0.02 24.06
C ASN A 185 0.67 1.11 24.35
N GLN A 186 0.74 1.52 25.62
CA GLN A 186 1.93 2.18 26.15
C GLN A 186 3.04 1.11 26.18
N GLN A 187 3.97 1.20 25.25
CA GLN A 187 5.25 0.50 25.37
C GLN A 187 5.99 1.07 26.57
N PRO A 188 6.45 0.23 27.51
CA PRO A 188 7.29 0.71 28.60
C PRO A 188 8.62 1.23 28.06
N ASP A 189 9.02 2.40 28.55
CA ASP A 189 10.33 3.03 28.36
C ASP A 189 11.45 2.04 28.71
N ARG A 190 12.13 1.52 27.71
CA ARG A 190 13.19 0.52 27.86
C ARG A 190 14.58 1.05 27.57
N TYR A 191 14.79 2.34 27.58
CA TYR A 191 16.10 2.91 27.28
C TYR A 191 16.53 4.04 28.24
N GLU A 192 16.34 3.81 29.54
CA GLU A 192 17.19 4.48 30.55
C GLU A 192 17.97 3.42 31.27
N GLN A 193 19.17 3.10 30.81
CA GLN A 193 20.34 2.71 31.60
C GLN A 193 21.42 2.18 30.65
N GLY A 194 22.56 2.89 30.64
CA GLY A 194 23.83 2.32 30.22
C GLY A 194 24.59 3.10 29.16
N ALA A 195 25.19 4.20 29.57
CA ALA A 195 26.47 4.65 29.01
C ALA A 195 27.47 4.73 30.13
N PRO A 196 28.68 4.16 29.98
CA PRO A 196 29.88 4.80 30.54
C PRO A 196 30.47 5.77 29.55
#